data_42bf1187c9cb6ac4615a2ad95cb2725c
#
_entry.id   42bf1187c9cb6ac4615a2ad95cb2725c
#
_cell.length_a   1.000
_cell.length_b   1.000
_cell.length_c   1.000
_cell.angle_alpha   90.00
_cell.angle_beta   90.00
_cell.angle_gamma   90.00
#
_symmetry.space_group_name_H-M   'P 1'
#
loop_
_entity.id
_entity.type
_entity.pdbx_description
1 polymer ?
#
loop_
_entity_poly.entity_id
_entity_poly.type
_entity_poly.pdbx_seq_one_letter_code
_entity_poly.pdbx_strand_id
1 'polypeptide(L)'
;MKYLFKSGYNFVISDISVALYTRLSFFIISFFASKTEVGIYSVALALGNSWGFVNSSIISSFFTKIYSLKNEADSLIISAKLNLLIFVIGLIITIGTLIFAPYFLLWFYGPLYSDAYIPLVILCMSTTVAGLGGVATRYIVRHSGYSFLSKKMFFTLITSVLLSVPLVYFYGIVGAAIATFLTEFISLTLYNYFFKNRVIFDLHKSSVLFFLK
;
A
#
# COMPACT_ATOMS: atom_id res chain seq x y z
N MET A 1 -0.17 -7.16 -32.17
CA MET A 1 -1.13 -6.07 -31.90
C MET A 1 -2.19 -6.42 -30.84
N LYS A 2 -3.04 -7.44 -31.02
CA LYS A 2 -4.09 -7.83 -30.05
C LYS A 2 -3.57 -8.05 -28.61
N TYR A 3 -2.39 -8.62 -28.42
CA TYR A 3 -1.79 -8.85 -27.10
C TYR A 3 -1.43 -7.54 -26.38
N LEU A 4 -0.85 -6.58 -27.09
CA LEU A 4 -0.50 -5.27 -26.54
C LEU A 4 -1.74 -4.49 -26.13
N PHE A 5 -2.79 -4.50 -26.95
CA PHE A 5 -4.08 -3.87 -26.60
C PHE A 5 -4.73 -4.52 -25.37
N LYS A 6 -4.74 -5.84 -25.27
CA LYS A 6 -5.29 -6.56 -24.12
C LYS A 6 -4.49 -6.29 -22.82
N SER A 7 -3.19 -6.25 -22.92
CA SER A 7 -2.32 -5.94 -21.77
C SER A 7 -2.47 -4.47 -21.34
N GLY A 8 -2.52 -3.54 -22.30
CA GLY A 8 -2.78 -2.13 -22.04
C GLY A 8 -4.13 -1.88 -21.38
N TYR A 9 -5.19 -2.51 -21.87
CA TYR A 9 -6.53 -2.42 -21.26
C TYR A 9 -6.55 -2.91 -19.80
N ASN A 10 -5.93 -4.06 -19.52
CA ASN A 10 -5.84 -4.58 -18.16
C ASN A 10 -5.04 -3.64 -17.24
N PHE A 11 -4.01 -2.97 -17.78
CA PHE A 11 -3.22 -2.00 -17.03
C PHE A 11 -4.04 -0.76 -16.66
N VAL A 12 -4.78 -0.21 -17.63
CA VAL A 12 -5.67 0.95 -17.42
C VAL A 12 -6.75 0.64 -16.37
N ILE A 13 -7.40 -0.52 -16.44
CA ILE A 13 -8.37 -0.93 -15.41
C ILE A 13 -7.72 -1.03 -14.03
N SER A 14 -6.51 -1.59 -13.95
CA SER A 14 -5.77 -1.67 -12.70
C SER A 14 -5.48 -0.29 -12.12
N ASP A 15 -4.99 0.64 -12.94
CA ASP A 15 -4.65 2.00 -12.50
C ASP A 15 -5.88 2.81 -12.09
N ILE A 16 -6.99 2.69 -12.83
CA ILE A 16 -8.26 3.33 -12.45
C ILE A 16 -8.75 2.76 -11.12
N SER A 17 -8.71 1.45 -10.93
CA SER A 17 -9.12 0.82 -9.67
C SER A 17 -8.26 1.29 -8.49
N VAL A 18 -6.95 1.39 -8.67
CA VAL A 18 -6.03 1.93 -7.67
C VAL A 18 -6.37 3.38 -7.35
N ALA A 19 -6.53 4.23 -8.36
CA ALA A 19 -6.87 5.64 -8.17
C ALA A 19 -8.21 5.83 -7.43
N LEU A 20 -9.18 4.96 -7.70
CA LEU A 20 -10.47 4.99 -7.02
C LEU A 20 -10.35 4.54 -5.56
N TYR A 21 -9.79 3.35 -5.27
CA TYR A 21 -9.79 2.86 -3.90
C TYR A 21 -8.88 3.68 -2.97
N THR A 22 -7.78 4.26 -3.46
CA THR A 22 -6.89 5.09 -2.65
C THR A 22 -7.55 6.42 -2.22
N ARG A 23 -8.53 6.91 -2.98
CA ARG A 23 -9.28 8.13 -2.66
C ARG A 23 -10.66 7.86 -2.05
N LEU A 24 -11.08 6.61 -2.04
CA LEU A 24 -12.43 6.23 -1.63
C LEU A 24 -12.70 6.55 -0.16
N SER A 25 -11.74 6.28 0.72
CA SER A 25 -11.85 6.61 2.15
C SER A 25 -12.09 8.11 2.37
N PHE A 26 -11.43 8.98 1.60
CA PHE A 26 -11.64 10.42 1.65
C PHE A 26 -13.07 10.80 1.23
N PHE A 27 -13.58 10.22 0.14
CA PHE A 27 -14.95 10.47 -0.29
C PHE A 27 -15.96 9.98 0.75
N ILE A 28 -15.78 8.77 1.32
CA ILE A 28 -16.68 8.23 2.33
C ILE A 28 -16.70 9.11 3.58
N ILE A 29 -15.54 9.57 4.05
CA ILE A 29 -15.48 10.50 5.18
C ILE A 29 -16.29 11.76 4.90
N SER A 30 -16.25 12.31 3.69
CA SER A 30 -16.97 13.53 3.35
C SER A 30 -18.50 13.41 3.44
N PHE A 31 -19.04 12.18 3.42
CA PHE A 31 -20.47 11.92 3.61
C PHE A 31 -20.88 11.74 5.08
N PHE A 32 -19.98 11.21 5.93
CA PHE A 32 -20.31 10.82 7.29
C PHE A 32 -19.70 11.75 8.36
N ALA A 33 -18.68 12.50 8.02
CA ALA A 33 -17.92 13.33 8.94
C ALA A 33 -18.10 14.84 8.66
N SER A 34 -17.74 15.66 9.65
CA SER A 34 -17.72 17.11 9.51
C SER A 34 -16.62 17.59 8.56
N LYS A 35 -16.75 18.81 8.03
CA LYS A 35 -15.70 19.44 7.20
C LYS A 35 -14.36 19.54 7.93
N THR A 36 -14.40 19.73 9.24
CA THR A 36 -13.21 19.80 10.10
C THR A 36 -12.51 18.44 10.14
N GLU A 37 -13.24 17.34 10.35
CA GLU A 37 -12.67 16.00 10.35
C GLU A 37 -12.09 15.59 8.99
N VAL A 38 -12.73 16.01 7.89
CA VAL A 38 -12.19 15.84 6.53
C VAL A 38 -10.86 16.57 6.40
N GLY A 39 -10.75 17.80 6.93
CA GLY A 39 -9.52 18.58 6.98
C GLY A 39 -8.41 17.88 7.79
N ILE A 40 -8.73 17.39 8.98
CA ILE A 40 -7.82 16.65 9.86
C ILE A 40 -7.31 15.37 9.17
N TYR A 41 -8.24 14.60 8.59
CA TYR A 41 -7.86 13.38 7.87
C TYR A 41 -6.99 13.66 6.63
N SER A 42 -7.25 14.76 5.92
CA SER A 42 -6.45 15.13 4.74
C SER A 42 -4.98 15.39 5.10
N VAL A 43 -4.71 16.00 6.25
CA VAL A 43 -3.34 16.19 6.76
C VAL A 43 -2.70 14.85 7.11
N ALA A 44 -3.43 13.98 7.84
CA ALA A 44 -2.95 12.63 8.15
C ALA A 44 -2.63 11.83 6.88
N LEU A 45 -3.50 11.91 5.87
CA LEU A 45 -3.34 11.22 4.58
C LEU A 45 -2.14 11.76 3.79
N ALA A 46 -1.98 13.07 3.72
CA ALA A 46 -0.87 13.70 3.02
C ALA A 46 0.48 13.34 3.67
N LEU A 47 0.58 13.45 4.98
CA LEU A 47 1.80 13.11 5.72
C LEU A 47 2.07 11.59 5.71
N GLY A 48 1.07 10.76 5.94
CA GLY A 48 1.20 9.30 5.95
C GLY A 48 1.64 8.73 4.61
N ASN A 49 1.21 9.32 3.49
CA ASN A 49 1.59 8.90 2.15
C ASN A 49 2.85 9.59 1.61
N SER A 50 3.33 10.65 2.25
CA SER A 50 4.43 11.48 1.74
C SER A 50 5.70 10.70 1.43
N TRP A 51 6.04 9.68 2.22
CA TRP A 51 7.23 8.87 2.02
C TRP A 51 7.03 7.70 1.03
N GLY A 52 5.81 7.50 0.52
CA GLY A 52 5.51 6.49 -0.50
C GLY A 52 6.32 6.67 -1.79
N PHE A 53 6.77 7.90 -2.09
CA PHE A 53 7.68 8.15 -3.20
C PHE A 53 9.05 7.48 -2.99
N VAL A 54 9.52 7.35 -1.75
CA VAL A 54 10.77 6.64 -1.41
C VAL A 54 10.64 5.18 -1.79
N ASN A 55 9.52 4.53 -1.41
CA ASN A 55 9.23 3.15 -1.81
C ASN A 55 9.25 3.00 -3.33
N SER A 56 8.57 3.88 -4.04
CA SER A 56 8.47 3.83 -5.51
C SER A 56 9.84 4.02 -6.18
N SER A 57 10.66 4.93 -5.67
CA SER A 57 12.03 5.17 -6.18
C SER A 57 12.95 3.98 -5.97
N ILE A 58 12.93 3.38 -4.77
CA ILE A 58 13.72 2.19 -4.44
C ILE A 58 13.27 1.01 -5.33
N ILE A 59 11.97 0.74 -5.40
CA ILE A 59 11.41 -0.35 -6.21
C ILE A 59 11.81 -0.17 -7.68
N SER A 60 11.68 1.03 -8.23
CA SER A 60 12.02 1.31 -9.63
C SER A 60 13.51 1.11 -9.93
N SER A 61 14.39 1.48 -8.99
CA SER A 61 15.85 1.30 -9.15
C SER A 61 16.25 -0.17 -9.19
N PHE A 62 15.62 -1.02 -8.37
CA PHE A 62 15.91 -2.45 -8.34
C PHE A 62 15.21 -3.24 -9.47
N PHE A 63 14.13 -2.69 -9.98
CA PHE A 63 13.25 -3.37 -10.91
C PHE A 63 13.94 -3.76 -12.21
N THR A 64 14.74 -2.87 -12.82
CA THR A 64 15.52 -3.13 -14.02
C THR A 64 16.44 -4.33 -13.83
N LYS A 65 17.09 -4.42 -12.67
CA LYS A 65 17.98 -5.55 -12.34
C LYS A 65 17.17 -6.85 -12.20
N ILE A 66 16.05 -6.84 -11.49
CA ILE A 66 15.19 -8.03 -11.30
C ILE A 66 14.69 -8.59 -12.64
N TYR A 67 14.37 -7.69 -13.61
CA TYR A 67 13.91 -8.13 -14.94
C TYR A 67 15.02 -8.67 -15.82
N SER A 68 16.24 -8.21 -15.69
CA SER A 68 17.37 -8.68 -16.49
C SER A 68 17.88 -10.06 -16.08
N LEU A 69 17.55 -10.52 -14.87
CA LEU A 69 17.99 -11.83 -14.37
C LEU A 69 17.29 -12.97 -15.11
N LYS A 70 18.09 -13.89 -15.65
CA LYS A 70 17.59 -15.11 -16.30
C LYS A 70 17.19 -16.18 -15.30
N ASN A 71 17.91 -16.25 -14.15
CA ASN A 71 17.67 -17.23 -13.10
C ASN A 71 16.54 -16.77 -12.17
N GLU A 72 15.53 -17.62 -11.96
CA GLU A 72 14.41 -17.31 -11.07
C GLU A 72 14.83 -17.26 -9.60
N ALA A 73 15.77 -18.11 -9.17
CA ALA A 73 16.25 -18.11 -7.79
C ALA A 73 16.93 -16.79 -7.42
N ASP A 74 17.76 -16.24 -8.31
CA ASP A 74 18.44 -14.96 -8.10
C ASP A 74 17.42 -13.80 -8.07
N SER A 75 16.42 -13.85 -8.93
CA SER A 75 15.32 -12.87 -8.95
C SER A 75 14.50 -12.89 -7.65
N LEU A 76 14.21 -14.09 -7.13
CA LEU A 76 13.53 -14.27 -5.86
C LEU A 76 14.35 -13.69 -4.71
N ILE A 77 15.64 -13.99 -4.64
CA ILE A 77 16.55 -13.50 -3.59
C ILE A 77 16.63 -11.97 -3.60
N ILE A 78 16.80 -11.35 -4.77
CA ILE A 78 16.89 -9.90 -4.86
C ILE A 78 15.55 -9.25 -4.51
N SER A 79 14.43 -9.81 -4.95
CA SER A 79 13.09 -9.32 -4.60
C SER A 79 12.79 -9.48 -3.12
N ALA A 80 13.25 -10.56 -2.49
CA ALA A 80 13.11 -10.78 -1.05
C ALA A 80 13.94 -9.78 -0.23
N LYS A 81 15.17 -9.48 -0.65
CA LYS A 81 16.00 -8.44 -0.02
C LYS A 81 15.39 -7.05 -0.18
N LEU A 82 14.84 -6.75 -1.35
CA LEU A 82 14.13 -5.50 -1.60
C LEU A 82 12.90 -5.37 -0.70
N ASN A 83 12.14 -6.44 -0.55
CA ASN A 83 10.98 -6.49 0.33
C ASN A 83 11.37 -6.23 1.79
N LEU A 84 12.46 -6.85 2.27
CA LEU A 84 13.01 -6.61 3.59
C LEU A 84 13.46 -5.15 3.76
N LEU A 85 14.14 -4.57 2.78
CA LEU A 85 14.57 -3.17 2.80
C LEU A 85 13.37 -2.22 2.96
N ILE A 86 12.31 -2.41 2.16
CA ILE A 86 11.08 -1.60 2.25
C ILE A 86 10.44 -1.76 3.63
N PHE A 87 10.39 -2.97 4.17
CA PHE A 87 9.85 -3.23 5.51
C PHE A 87 10.63 -2.49 6.60
N VAL A 88 11.97 -2.57 6.58
CA VAL A 88 12.83 -1.92 7.58
C VAL A 88 12.70 -0.40 7.51
N ILE A 89 12.71 0.18 6.32
CA ILE A 89 12.50 1.63 6.14
C ILE A 89 11.12 2.03 6.67
N GLY A 90 10.07 1.30 6.31
CA GLY A 90 8.72 1.55 6.78
C GLY A 90 8.58 1.45 8.29
N LEU A 91 9.27 0.48 8.92
CA LEU A 91 9.30 0.35 10.37
C LEU A 91 9.97 1.55 11.04
N ILE A 92 11.13 1.99 10.52
CA ILE A 92 11.84 3.17 11.03
C ILE A 92 10.96 4.42 10.93
N ILE A 93 10.30 4.62 9.79
CA ILE A 93 9.40 5.77 9.58
C ILE A 93 8.20 5.69 10.51
N THR A 94 7.60 4.52 10.67
CA THR A 94 6.45 4.33 11.58
C THR A 94 6.84 4.62 13.03
N ILE A 95 8.00 4.13 13.49
CA ILE A 95 8.52 4.42 14.84
C ILE A 95 8.81 5.93 14.98
N GLY A 96 9.45 6.52 13.99
CA GLY A 96 9.69 7.97 13.96
C GLY A 96 8.38 8.76 14.04
N THR A 97 7.36 8.36 13.30
CA THR A 97 6.03 8.98 13.33
C THR A 97 5.39 8.83 14.71
N LEU A 98 5.46 7.66 15.34
CA LEU A 98 4.95 7.45 16.71
C LEU A 98 5.56 8.42 17.72
N ILE A 99 6.84 8.71 17.60
CA ILE A 99 7.57 9.56 18.55
C ILE A 99 7.38 11.05 18.24
N PHE A 100 7.51 11.45 16.98
CA PHE A 100 7.64 12.85 16.60
C PHE A 100 6.33 13.48 16.12
N ALA A 101 5.36 12.70 15.63
CA ALA A 101 4.15 13.26 15.04
C ALA A 101 3.29 14.10 16.02
N PRO A 102 3.14 13.78 17.32
CA PRO A 102 2.38 14.63 18.23
C PRO A 102 2.95 16.05 18.29
N TYR A 103 4.29 16.16 18.40
CA TYR A 103 4.98 17.45 18.46
C TYR A 103 4.91 18.19 17.12
N PHE A 104 5.09 17.47 16.02
CA PHE A 104 5.02 18.02 14.67
C PHE A 104 3.63 18.57 14.34
N LEU A 105 2.58 17.81 14.63
CA LEU A 105 1.19 18.23 14.39
C LEU A 105 0.85 19.46 15.22
N LEU A 106 1.21 19.47 16.50
CA LEU A 106 0.93 20.60 17.38
C LEU A 106 1.66 21.87 16.91
N TRP A 107 2.92 21.75 16.50
CA TRP A 107 3.78 22.90 16.19
C TRP A 107 3.50 23.50 14.80
N PHE A 108 3.24 22.63 13.80
CA PHE A 108 3.04 23.08 12.42
C PHE A 108 1.56 23.30 12.05
N TYR A 109 0.65 22.55 12.64
CA TYR A 109 -0.79 22.58 12.31
C TYR A 109 -1.67 23.12 13.44
N GLY A 110 -1.17 23.12 14.66
CA GLY A 110 -1.90 23.59 15.84
C GLY A 110 -2.76 22.52 16.52
N PRO A 111 -3.36 22.88 17.70
CA PRO A 111 -4.07 21.90 18.57
C PRO A 111 -5.24 21.19 17.90
N LEU A 112 -5.92 21.85 16.96
CA LEU A 112 -7.06 21.29 16.23
C LEU A 112 -6.70 20.01 15.45
N TYR A 113 -5.44 19.87 15.04
CA TYR A 113 -4.96 18.74 14.25
C TYR A 113 -4.38 17.60 15.10
N SER A 114 -4.47 17.68 16.43
CA SER A 114 -4.02 16.60 17.33
C SER A 114 -4.71 15.26 17.00
N ASP A 115 -5.97 15.32 16.60
CA ASP A 115 -6.75 14.12 16.23
C ASP A 115 -6.27 13.44 14.96
N ALA A 116 -5.42 14.10 14.15
CA ALA A 116 -4.75 13.47 13.01
C ALA A 116 -3.69 12.43 13.40
N TYR A 117 -3.23 12.40 14.66
CA TYR A 117 -2.12 11.56 15.10
C TYR A 117 -2.36 10.07 14.87
N ILE A 118 -3.46 9.52 15.38
CA ILE A 118 -3.77 8.09 15.24
C ILE A 118 -3.97 7.70 13.76
N PRO A 119 -4.79 8.42 12.97
CA PRO A 119 -4.88 8.17 11.53
C PRO A 119 -3.53 8.23 10.81
N LEU A 120 -2.68 9.19 11.15
CA LEU A 120 -1.37 9.36 10.55
C LEU A 120 -0.46 8.14 10.77
N VAL A 121 -0.39 7.63 12.00
CA VAL A 121 0.40 6.42 12.32
C VAL A 121 -0.10 5.22 11.53
N ILE A 122 -1.41 4.99 11.50
CA ILE A 122 -2.02 3.88 10.76
C ILE A 122 -1.74 4.02 9.25
N LEU A 123 -1.82 5.22 8.70
CA LEU A 123 -1.53 5.48 7.29
C LEU A 123 -0.05 5.31 6.93
N CYS A 124 0.88 5.61 7.86
CA CYS A 124 2.30 5.26 7.68
C CYS A 124 2.51 3.75 7.59
N MET A 125 1.83 2.97 8.44
CA MET A 125 1.85 1.50 8.35
C MET A 125 1.23 1.02 7.02
N SER A 126 0.11 1.62 6.61
CA SER A 126 -0.53 1.33 5.32
C SER A 126 0.41 1.56 4.14
N THR A 127 1.16 2.68 4.15
CA THR A 127 2.14 3.00 3.10
C THR A 127 3.31 2.01 3.07
N THR A 128 3.70 1.45 4.23
CA THR A 128 4.66 0.34 4.29
C THR A 128 4.11 -0.89 3.59
N VAL A 129 2.89 -1.30 3.94
CA VAL A 129 2.23 -2.46 3.32
C VAL A 129 2.03 -2.25 1.82
N ALA A 130 1.63 -1.06 1.39
CA ALA A 130 1.51 -0.70 -0.03
C ALA A 130 2.87 -0.81 -0.76
N GLY A 131 3.97 -0.41 -0.11
CA GLY A 131 5.33 -0.59 -0.64
C GLY A 131 5.69 -2.06 -0.85
N LEU A 132 5.41 -2.93 0.13
CA LEU A 132 5.58 -4.38 -0.01
C LEU A 132 4.70 -4.94 -1.14
N GLY A 133 3.46 -4.45 -1.26
CA GLY A 133 2.56 -4.75 -2.37
C GLY A 133 3.12 -4.32 -3.74
N GLY A 134 3.84 -3.19 -3.78
CA GLY A 134 4.56 -2.71 -4.95
C GLY A 134 5.63 -3.70 -5.43
N VAL A 135 6.45 -4.26 -4.53
CA VAL A 135 7.43 -5.31 -4.85
C VAL A 135 6.74 -6.56 -5.39
N ALA A 136 5.70 -7.03 -4.70
CA ALA A 136 4.90 -8.20 -5.13
C ALA A 136 4.27 -7.98 -6.51
N THR A 137 3.72 -6.80 -6.78
CA THR A 137 3.14 -6.42 -8.07
C THR A 137 4.17 -6.52 -9.19
N ARG A 138 5.38 -6.01 -8.98
CA ARG A 138 6.46 -6.09 -9.96
C ARG A 138 6.90 -7.53 -10.20
N TYR A 139 6.96 -8.34 -9.15
CA TYR A 139 7.28 -9.75 -9.28
C TYR A 139 6.19 -10.53 -10.05
N ILE A 140 4.91 -10.21 -9.83
CA ILE A 140 3.77 -10.75 -10.60
C ILE A 140 3.86 -10.35 -12.08
N VAL A 141 4.21 -9.09 -12.37
CA VAL A 141 4.39 -8.59 -13.75
C VAL A 141 5.52 -9.36 -14.47
N ARG A 142 6.63 -9.64 -13.80
CA ARG A 142 7.70 -10.49 -14.33
C ARG A 142 7.18 -11.84 -14.82
N HIS A 143 6.19 -12.41 -14.14
CA HIS A 143 5.55 -13.68 -14.52
C HIS A 143 4.34 -13.50 -15.46
N SER A 144 4.25 -12.35 -16.17
CA SER A 144 3.16 -12.02 -17.09
C SER A 144 1.76 -12.01 -16.45
N GLY A 145 1.68 -11.63 -15.16
CA GLY A 145 0.45 -11.66 -14.36
C GLY A 145 -0.48 -10.47 -14.53
N TYR A 146 -0.47 -9.74 -15.66
CA TYR A 146 -1.27 -8.54 -15.88
C TYR A 146 -2.77 -8.75 -15.69
N SER A 147 -3.32 -9.85 -16.23
CA SER A 147 -4.75 -10.18 -16.10
C SER A 147 -5.13 -10.50 -14.64
N PHE A 148 -4.21 -11.11 -13.89
CA PHE A 148 -4.41 -11.34 -12.46
C PHE A 148 -4.44 -10.02 -11.68
N LEU A 149 -3.51 -9.11 -11.94
CA LEU A 149 -3.43 -7.81 -11.29
C LEU A 149 -4.70 -6.98 -11.53
N SER A 150 -5.22 -6.96 -12.76
CA SER A 150 -6.46 -6.27 -13.07
C SER A 150 -7.64 -6.80 -12.24
N LYS A 151 -7.82 -8.12 -12.17
CA LYS A 151 -8.85 -8.75 -11.34
C LYS A 151 -8.64 -8.47 -9.85
N LYS A 152 -7.40 -8.63 -9.38
CA LYS A 152 -7.02 -8.34 -7.99
C LYS A 152 -7.40 -6.91 -7.60
N MET A 153 -7.03 -5.90 -8.43
CA MET A 153 -7.33 -4.50 -8.12
C MET A 153 -8.83 -4.22 -8.07
N PHE A 154 -9.61 -4.87 -8.94
CA PHE A 154 -11.07 -4.79 -8.88
C PHE A 154 -11.63 -5.36 -7.56
N PHE A 155 -11.16 -6.53 -7.12
CA PHE A 155 -11.55 -7.09 -5.81
C PHE A 155 -11.06 -6.24 -4.64
N THR A 156 -9.88 -5.63 -4.74
CA THR A 156 -9.37 -4.69 -3.74
C THR A 156 -10.27 -3.47 -3.62
N LEU A 157 -10.77 -2.93 -4.74
CA LEU A 157 -11.74 -1.83 -4.72
C LEU A 157 -13.03 -2.21 -3.99
N ILE A 158 -13.60 -3.38 -4.30
CA ILE A 158 -14.81 -3.88 -3.61
C ILE A 158 -14.54 -4.02 -2.10
N THR A 159 -13.43 -4.63 -1.72
CA THR A 159 -13.04 -4.79 -0.31
C THR A 159 -12.87 -3.44 0.39
N SER A 160 -12.27 -2.46 -0.30
CA SER A 160 -12.12 -1.10 0.22
C SER A 160 -13.47 -0.45 0.53
N VAL A 161 -14.46 -0.59 -0.35
CA VAL A 161 -15.83 -0.08 -0.11
C VAL A 161 -16.46 -0.77 1.10
N LEU A 162 -16.42 -2.11 1.10
CA LEU A 162 -17.04 -2.93 2.16
C LEU A 162 -16.44 -2.66 3.56
N LEU A 163 -15.15 -2.35 3.63
CA LEU A 163 -14.48 -2.02 4.89
C LEU A 163 -14.67 -0.54 5.26
N SER A 164 -14.56 0.37 4.30
CA SER A 164 -14.57 1.80 4.59
C SER A 164 -15.92 2.28 5.10
N VAL A 165 -17.04 1.81 4.52
CA VAL A 165 -18.38 2.28 4.93
C VAL A 165 -18.66 2.02 6.42
N PRO A 166 -18.59 0.77 6.92
CA PRO A 166 -18.86 0.51 8.33
C PRO A 166 -17.79 1.11 9.26
N LEU A 167 -16.51 1.03 8.90
CA LEU A 167 -15.45 1.53 9.75
C LEU A 167 -15.49 3.06 9.88
N VAL A 168 -15.79 3.78 8.82
CA VAL A 168 -15.98 5.24 8.89
C VAL A 168 -17.22 5.59 9.68
N TYR A 169 -18.32 4.86 9.50
CA TYR A 169 -19.55 5.11 10.25
C TYR A 169 -19.36 4.98 11.75
N PHE A 170 -18.64 3.95 12.23
CA PHE A 170 -18.44 3.69 13.66
C PHE A 170 -17.25 4.40 14.28
N TYR A 171 -16.17 4.64 13.51
CA TYR A 171 -14.88 5.13 14.04
C TYR A 171 -14.38 6.41 13.35
N GLY A 172 -15.19 7.05 12.49
CA GLY A 172 -14.84 8.30 11.82
C GLY A 172 -13.52 8.22 11.03
N ILE A 173 -12.67 9.22 11.21
CA ILE A 173 -11.38 9.33 10.51
C ILE A 173 -10.39 8.21 10.87
N VAL A 174 -10.44 7.69 12.09
CA VAL A 174 -9.62 6.54 12.49
C VAL A 174 -10.09 5.29 11.75
N GLY A 175 -11.41 5.11 11.62
CA GLY A 175 -12.00 4.01 10.84
C GLY A 175 -11.58 4.04 9.38
N ALA A 176 -11.47 5.21 8.78
CA ALA A 176 -10.97 5.36 7.42
C ALA A 176 -9.50 4.93 7.26
N ALA A 177 -8.65 5.29 8.22
CA ALA A 177 -7.25 4.86 8.23
C ALA A 177 -7.13 3.33 8.41
N ILE A 178 -7.92 2.75 9.32
CA ILE A 178 -7.98 1.29 9.52
C ILE A 178 -8.48 0.59 8.26
N ALA A 179 -9.54 1.09 7.61
CA ALA A 179 -10.05 0.52 6.37
C ALA A 179 -8.99 0.51 5.27
N THR A 180 -8.23 1.60 5.13
CA THR A 180 -7.14 1.70 4.17
C THR A 180 -6.05 0.67 4.48
N PHE A 181 -5.61 0.58 5.74
CA PHE A 181 -4.59 -0.38 6.16
C PHE A 181 -5.02 -1.83 5.91
N LEU A 182 -6.25 -2.19 6.32
CA LEU A 182 -6.78 -3.55 6.12
C LEU A 182 -6.93 -3.90 4.64
N THR A 183 -7.38 -2.95 3.82
CA THR A 183 -7.49 -3.14 2.37
C THR A 183 -6.12 -3.44 1.74
N GLU A 184 -5.10 -2.67 2.08
CA GLU A 184 -3.73 -2.90 1.60
C GLU A 184 -3.18 -4.23 2.11
N PHE A 185 -3.40 -4.55 3.37
CA PHE A 185 -2.94 -5.80 3.98
C PHE A 185 -3.58 -7.04 3.32
N ILE A 186 -4.90 -7.02 3.09
CA ILE A 186 -5.62 -8.09 2.39
C ILE A 186 -5.13 -8.20 0.94
N SER A 187 -4.92 -7.07 0.27
CA SER A 187 -4.40 -7.04 -1.09
C SER A 187 -2.98 -7.62 -1.19
N LEU A 188 -2.10 -7.28 -0.23
CA LEU A 188 -0.73 -7.79 -0.17
C LEU A 188 -0.69 -9.30 0.11
N THR A 189 -1.50 -9.78 1.06
CA THR A 189 -1.46 -11.16 1.55
C THR A 189 -2.46 -12.05 0.80
N LEU A 190 -3.73 -12.02 1.19
CA LEU A 190 -4.74 -12.95 0.70
C LEU A 190 -4.83 -12.95 -0.82
N TYR A 191 -4.95 -11.79 -1.46
CA TYR A 191 -5.14 -11.74 -2.91
C TYR A 191 -3.88 -12.13 -3.67
N ASN A 192 -2.70 -11.73 -3.24
CA ASN A 192 -1.46 -12.09 -3.92
C ASN A 192 -1.13 -13.59 -3.82
N TYR A 193 -1.56 -14.27 -2.75
CA TYR A 193 -1.30 -15.70 -2.59
C TYR A 193 -2.11 -16.59 -3.54
N PHE A 194 -3.15 -16.03 -4.19
CA PHE A 194 -3.85 -16.73 -5.28
C PHE A 194 -3.10 -16.68 -6.62
N PHE A 195 -1.99 -15.95 -6.71
CA PHE A 195 -1.20 -15.92 -7.93
C PHE A 195 -0.34 -17.19 -8.05
N LYS A 196 -0.39 -17.83 -9.25
CA LYS A 196 0.45 -18.96 -9.71
C LYS A 196 1.24 -19.69 -8.61
N ASN A 197 0.78 -20.85 -8.18
CA ASN A 197 1.50 -21.71 -7.24
C ASN A 197 2.04 -21.02 -5.97
N ARG A 198 1.41 -19.93 -5.53
CA ARG A 198 1.79 -19.16 -4.34
C ARG A 198 3.20 -18.53 -4.40
N VAL A 199 3.68 -18.18 -5.57
CA VAL A 199 5.02 -17.60 -5.78
C VAL A 199 5.27 -16.37 -4.89
N ILE A 200 4.22 -15.59 -4.58
CA ILE A 200 4.33 -14.44 -3.67
C ILE A 200 4.46 -14.89 -2.21
N PHE A 201 3.89 -16.03 -1.83
CA PHE A 201 4.11 -16.59 -0.51
C PHE A 201 5.58 -16.98 -0.31
N ASP A 202 6.20 -17.59 -1.34
CA ASP A 202 7.63 -17.93 -1.30
C ASP A 202 8.51 -16.68 -1.24
N LEU A 203 8.13 -15.60 -1.91
CA LEU A 203 8.79 -14.29 -1.79
C LEU A 203 8.76 -13.77 -0.34
N HIS A 204 7.59 -13.77 0.30
CA HIS A 204 7.44 -13.31 1.68
C HIS A 204 8.19 -14.22 2.66
N LYS A 205 8.09 -15.54 2.50
CA LYS A 205 8.83 -16.52 3.29
C LYS A 205 10.33 -16.30 3.20
N SER A 206 10.86 -16.09 2.00
CA SER A 206 12.27 -15.80 1.79
C SER A 206 12.69 -14.48 2.45
N SER A 207 11.84 -13.44 2.39
CA SER A 207 12.10 -12.16 3.07
C SER A 207 12.23 -12.33 4.58
N VAL A 208 11.35 -13.11 5.21
CA VAL A 208 11.40 -13.40 6.65
C VAL A 208 12.64 -14.22 7.02
N LEU A 209 13.00 -15.21 6.20
CA LEU A 209 14.21 -16.01 6.43
C LEU A 209 15.50 -15.19 6.34
N PHE A 210 15.55 -14.14 5.52
CA PHE A 210 16.67 -13.19 5.46
C PHE A 210 16.70 -12.26 6.69
N PHE A 211 15.57 -11.96 7.30
CA PHE A 211 15.52 -11.17 8.52
C PHE A 211 16.04 -11.94 9.75
N LEU A 212 15.83 -13.27 9.76
CA LEU A 212 16.21 -14.15 10.89
C LEU A 212 17.67 -14.64 10.84
N LYS A 213 18.39 -14.36 9.76
CA LYS A 213 19.83 -14.66 9.59
C LYS A 213 20.67 -13.44 9.85
#